data_a65d4630221800e9b2fa69376c7a0293
#
_entry.id   a65d4630221800e9b2fa69376c7a0293
#
_cell.length_a   1.000
_cell.length_b   1.000
_cell.length_c   1.000
_cell.angle_alpha   90.00
_cell.angle_beta   90.00
_cell.angle_gamma   90.00
#
_symmetry.space_group_name_H-M   'P 1'
#
loop_
_entity.id
_entity.type
_entity.pdbx_description
1 polymer ?
#
loop_
_entity_poly.entity_id
_entity_poly.type
_entity_poly.pdbx_seq_one_letter_code
_entity_poly.pdbx_strand_id
1 'polypeptide(L)'
;MNTFKQIGVIGSGAMGRGIAQLFATAGVPVLLYDSRSEATEEALQANRALLERSAAKGKLSSEALATALACMRPAVSLEALADCDLLIEAIVENLDAKQGL
;
A
#
# COMPACT_ATOMS: atom_id res chain seq x y z
N MET A 1 -8.43 -16.08 10.73
CA MET A 1 -7.24 -16.58 10.03
C MET A 1 -7.11 -15.93 8.68
N ASN A 2 -5.92 -15.54 8.34
CA ASN A 2 -5.65 -14.88 7.06
C ASN A 2 -5.50 -15.92 5.96
N THR A 3 -6.34 -15.85 4.94
CA THR A 3 -6.29 -16.77 3.81
C THR A 3 -5.47 -16.25 2.64
N PHE A 4 -5.08 -14.98 2.66
CA PHE A 4 -4.31 -14.38 1.58
C PHE A 4 -2.82 -14.43 1.88
N LYS A 5 -2.04 -14.88 0.92
CA LYS A 5 -0.58 -14.89 1.06
C LYS A 5 0.03 -13.58 0.60
N GLN A 6 -0.56 -12.95 -0.41
CA GLN A 6 -0.04 -11.70 -0.94
C GLN A 6 -1.14 -10.97 -1.68
N ILE A 7 -1.20 -9.66 -1.47
CA ILE A 7 -2.20 -8.81 -2.10
C ILE A 7 -1.48 -7.79 -2.97
N GLY A 8 -2.04 -7.55 -4.16
CA GLY A 8 -1.54 -6.53 -5.04
C GLY A 8 -2.49 -5.34 -5.05
N VAL A 9 -1.96 -4.14 -4.94
CA VAL A 9 -2.73 -2.90 -4.99
C VAL A 9 -2.24 -2.10 -6.19
N ILE A 10 -3.15 -1.74 -7.08
CA ILE A 10 -2.85 -0.94 -8.26
C ILE A 10 -3.36 0.48 -8.02
N GLY A 11 -2.46 1.43 -8.03
CA GLY A 11 -2.77 2.82 -7.73
C GLY A 11 -2.23 3.20 -6.36
N SER A 12 -1.37 4.23 -6.33
CA SER A 12 -0.65 4.62 -5.11
C SER A 12 -1.12 5.95 -4.53
N GLY A 13 -2.28 6.44 -4.94
CA GLY A 13 -2.86 7.62 -4.33
C GLY A 13 -3.31 7.33 -2.90
N ALA A 14 -4.05 8.27 -2.31
CA ALA A 14 -4.45 8.16 -0.91
C ALA A 14 -5.18 6.86 -0.62
N MET A 15 -6.07 6.42 -1.53
CA MET A 15 -6.82 5.19 -1.32
C MET A 15 -5.91 3.97 -1.41
N GLY A 16 -5.06 3.89 -2.43
CA GLY A 16 -4.19 2.72 -2.62
C GLY A 16 -3.20 2.55 -1.49
N ARG A 17 -2.55 3.64 -1.08
CA ARG A 17 -1.58 3.53 0.01
C ARG A 17 -2.26 3.24 1.35
N GLY A 18 -3.50 3.73 1.54
CA GLY A 18 -4.26 3.41 2.74
C GLY A 18 -4.62 1.95 2.81
N ILE A 19 -5.02 1.37 1.68
CA ILE A 19 -5.31 -0.06 1.60
C ILE A 19 -4.05 -0.88 1.88
N ALA A 20 -2.92 -0.48 1.28
CA ALA A 20 -1.66 -1.17 1.51
C ALA A 20 -1.28 -1.14 2.99
N GLN A 21 -1.43 0.01 3.63
CA GLN A 21 -1.12 0.14 5.05
C GLN A 21 -2.02 -0.75 5.91
N LEU A 22 -3.31 -0.80 5.57
CA LEU A 22 -4.27 -1.61 6.32
C LEU A 22 -3.86 -3.08 6.32
N PHE A 23 -3.56 -3.63 5.14
CA PHE A 23 -3.17 -5.03 5.05
C PHE A 23 -1.81 -5.29 5.68
N ALA A 24 -0.85 -4.39 5.46
CA ALA A 24 0.48 -4.55 6.03
C ALA A 24 0.43 -4.55 7.56
N THR A 25 -0.41 -3.69 8.14
CA THR A 25 -0.58 -3.64 9.59
C THR A 25 -1.19 -4.93 10.12
N ALA A 26 -1.99 -5.60 9.29
CA ALA A 26 -2.55 -6.90 9.64
C ALA A 26 -1.57 -8.05 9.39
N GLY A 27 -0.38 -7.76 8.93
CA GLY A 27 0.63 -8.78 8.69
C GLY A 27 0.52 -9.46 7.33
N VAL A 28 -0.22 -8.86 6.39
CA VAL A 28 -0.43 -9.43 5.07
C VAL A 28 0.52 -8.76 4.08
N PRO A 29 1.37 -9.52 3.38
CA PRO A 29 2.26 -8.92 2.39
C PRO A 29 1.48 -8.23 1.27
N VAL A 30 1.91 -7.03 0.92
CA VAL A 30 1.26 -6.18 -0.08
C VAL A 30 2.30 -5.70 -1.08
N LEU A 31 1.98 -5.84 -2.35
CA LEU A 31 2.74 -5.21 -3.43
C LEU A 31 1.94 -4.02 -3.94
N LEU A 32 2.56 -2.87 -3.95
CA LEU A 32 1.92 -1.64 -4.40
C LEU A 32 2.51 -1.24 -5.76
N TYR A 33 1.65 -1.06 -6.75
CA TYR A 33 2.05 -0.71 -8.09
C TYR A 33 1.40 0.59 -8.54
N ASP A 34 2.15 1.41 -9.23
CA ASP A 34 1.62 2.59 -9.90
C ASP A 34 2.37 2.73 -11.22
N SER A 35 1.70 3.29 -12.21
CA SER A 35 2.34 3.52 -13.52
C SER A 35 3.52 4.48 -13.41
N ARG A 36 3.53 5.31 -12.37
CA ARG A 36 4.67 6.18 -12.06
C ARG A 36 5.42 5.60 -10.88
N SER A 37 6.67 5.20 -11.09
CA SER A 37 7.46 4.57 -10.04
C SER A 37 7.70 5.50 -8.85
N GLU A 38 7.86 6.80 -9.11
CA GLU A 38 8.05 7.77 -8.02
C GLU A 38 6.84 7.81 -7.10
N ALA A 39 5.63 7.66 -7.66
CA ALA A 39 4.42 7.69 -6.87
C ALA A 39 4.36 6.52 -5.90
N THR A 40 4.81 5.35 -6.33
CA THR A 40 4.87 4.18 -5.47
C THR A 40 5.82 4.42 -4.29
N GLU A 41 7.00 4.95 -4.59
CA GLU A 41 7.97 5.21 -3.55
C GLU A 41 7.49 6.25 -2.55
N GLU A 42 6.89 7.32 -3.05
CA GLU A 42 6.33 8.36 -2.19
C GLU A 42 5.24 7.81 -1.27
N ALA A 43 4.39 6.94 -1.80
CA ALA A 43 3.32 6.33 -1.03
C ALA A 43 3.87 5.46 0.09
N LEU A 44 4.89 4.66 -0.22
CA LEU A 44 5.48 3.79 0.79
C LEU A 44 6.19 4.59 1.87
N GLN A 45 6.85 5.69 1.50
CA GLN A 45 7.48 6.56 2.47
C GLN A 45 6.46 7.25 3.36
N ALA A 46 5.32 7.67 2.80
CA ALA A 46 4.27 8.29 3.58
C ALA A 46 3.69 7.31 4.59
N ASN A 47 3.47 6.06 4.17
CA ASN A 47 2.99 5.03 5.07
C ASN A 47 3.98 4.75 6.18
N ARG A 48 5.25 4.69 5.84
CA ARG A 48 6.31 4.45 6.82
C ARG A 48 6.31 5.55 7.88
N ALA A 49 6.22 6.81 7.45
CA ALA A 49 6.24 7.93 8.38
C ALA A 49 5.03 7.87 9.33
N LEU A 50 3.85 7.53 8.80
CA LEU A 50 2.65 7.40 9.63
C LEU A 50 2.79 6.28 10.66
N LEU A 51 3.31 5.13 10.23
CA LEU A 51 3.46 4.00 11.12
C LEU A 51 4.51 4.27 12.19
N GLU A 52 5.58 4.95 11.82
CA GLU A 52 6.62 5.31 12.78
C GLU A 52 6.11 6.29 13.82
N ARG A 53 5.27 7.23 13.40
CA ARG A 53 4.63 8.16 14.35
C ARG A 53 3.69 7.43 15.31
N SER A 54 2.94 6.46 14.79
CA SER A 54 2.05 5.66 15.64
C SER A 54 2.85 4.89 16.68
N ALA A 55 3.98 4.33 16.27
CA ALA A 55 4.84 3.60 17.20
C ALA A 55 5.41 4.55 18.26
N ALA A 56 5.81 5.75 17.86
CA ALA A 56 6.36 6.73 18.79
C ALA A 56 5.33 7.15 19.81
N LYS A 57 4.04 7.14 19.46
CA LYS A 57 2.96 7.50 20.37
C LYS A 57 2.47 6.31 21.19
N GLY A 58 3.10 5.16 21.05
CA GLY A 58 2.71 3.97 21.78
C GLY A 58 1.49 3.25 21.26
N LYS A 59 0.99 3.63 20.07
CA LYS A 59 -0.18 3.00 19.46
C LYS A 59 0.16 1.74 18.69
N LEU A 60 1.44 1.51 18.42
CA LEU A 60 1.91 0.40 17.63
C LEU A 60 3.20 -0.11 18.26
N SER A 61 3.29 -1.41 18.53
CA SER A 61 4.49 -1.97 19.10
C SER A 61 5.63 -1.96 18.08
N SER A 62 6.86 -2.06 18.56
CA SER A 62 8.02 -2.10 17.67
C SER A 62 7.97 -3.32 16.77
N GLU A 63 7.46 -4.45 17.29
CA GLU A 63 7.31 -5.67 16.49
C GLU A 63 6.27 -5.49 15.39
N ALA A 64 5.13 -4.89 15.73
CA ALA A 64 4.08 -4.63 14.74
C ALA A 64 4.56 -3.64 13.69
N LEU A 65 5.34 -2.64 14.09
CA LEU A 65 5.93 -1.70 13.14
C LEU A 65 6.84 -2.41 12.16
N ALA A 66 7.74 -3.24 12.68
CA ALA A 66 8.68 -3.97 11.82
C ALA A 66 7.94 -4.88 10.85
N THR A 67 6.90 -5.57 11.32
CA THR A 67 6.11 -6.45 10.47
C THR A 67 5.42 -5.67 9.37
N ALA A 68 4.78 -4.55 9.72
CA ALA A 68 4.08 -3.74 8.74
C ALA A 68 5.03 -3.21 7.67
N LEU A 69 6.20 -2.72 8.08
CA LEU A 69 7.16 -2.19 7.12
C LEU A 69 7.69 -3.29 6.19
N ALA A 70 7.88 -4.49 6.71
CA ALA A 70 8.35 -5.61 5.91
C ALA A 70 7.29 -6.10 4.92
N CYS A 71 6.01 -5.88 5.24
CA CYS A 71 4.92 -6.36 4.39
C CYS A 71 4.61 -5.43 3.21
N MET A 72 5.04 -4.17 3.27
CA MET A 72 4.79 -3.23 2.18
C MET A 72 5.96 -3.18 1.23
N ARG A 73 5.74 -3.53 -0.03
CA ARG A 73 6.80 -3.54 -1.03
C ARG A 73 6.31 -2.93 -2.33
N PRO A 74 7.21 -2.27 -3.08
CA PRO A 74 6.83 -1.79 -4.41
C PRO A 74 6.85 -2.94 -5.40
N ALA A 75 5.91 -2.92 -6.35
CA ALA A 75 5.93 -3.83 -7.49
C ALA A 75 6.61 -3.09 -8.63
N VAL A 76 7.58 -3.74 -9.27
CA VAL A 76 8.35 -3.11 -10.35
C VAL A 76 7.58 -3.12 -11.66
N SER A 77 6.57 -3.99 -11.78
CA SER A 77 5.77 -4.08 -13.01
C SER A 77 4.44 -4.71 -12.67
N LEU A 78 3.49 -4.62 -13.60
CA LEU A 78 2.20 -5.31 -13.43
C LEU A 78 2.39 -6.83 -13.39
N GLU A 79 3.37 -7.35 -14.11
CA GLU A 79 3.64 -8.78 -14.11
C GLU A 79 4.03 -9.27 -12.72
N ALA A 80 4.67 -8.42 -11.93
CA ALA A 80 5.04 -8.78 -10.56
C ALA A 80 3.82 -9.08 -9.70
N LEU A 81 2.64 -8.62 -10.10
CA LEU A 81 1.40 -8.85 -9.36
C LEU A 81 0.73 -10.18 -9.72
N ALA A 82 1.28 -10.92 -10.69
CA ALA A 82 0.64 -12.14 -11.18
C ALA A 82 0.50 -13.20 -10.09
N ASP A 83 1.40 -13.21 -9.12
CA ASP A 83 1.37 -14.20 -8.05
C ASP A 83 0.53 -13.77 -6.85
N CYS A 84 -0.11 -12.61 -6.92
CA CYS A 84 -0.94 -12.16 -5.82
C CYS A 84 -2.26 -12.91 -5.79
N ASP A 85 -2.73 -13.20 -4.57
CA ASP A 85 -4.01 -13.89 -4.37
C ASP A 85 -5.19 -12.98 -4.63
N LEU A 86 -5.00 -11.68 -4.45
CA LEU A 86 -6.06 -10.70 -4.62
C LEU A 86 -5.46 -9.44 -5.21
N LEU A 87 -6.12 -8.89 -6.21
CA LEU A 87 -5.73 -7.62 -6.81
C LEU A 87 -6.81 -6.59 -6.52
N ILE A 88 -6.39 -5.43 -6.02
CA ILE A 88 -7.29 -4.33 -5.73
C ILE A 88 -6.88 -3.15 -6.59
N GLU A 89 -7.81 -2.65 -7.38
CA GLU A 89 -7.58 -1.44 -8.15
C GLU A 89 -8.10 -0.26 -7.34
N ALA A 90 -7.19 0.65 -7.01
CA ALA A 90 -7.50 1.82 -6.19
C ALA A 90 -7.23 3.10 -6.97
N ILE A 91 -7.54 3.08 -8.24
CA ILE A 91 -7.36 4.23 -9.11
C ILE A 91 -8.57 5.14 -8.97
N VAL A 92 -8.31 6.39 -8.58
CA VAL A 92 -9.37 7.37 -8.40
C VAL A 92 -9.46 8.22 -9.66
N GLU A 93 -10.63 8.22 -10.29
CA GLU A 93 -10.84 9.07 -11.44
C GLU A 93 -10.96 10.52 -11.00
N ASN A 94 -10.35 11.40 -11.75
CA ASN A 94 -10.46 12.82 -11.48
C ASN A 94 -11.71 13.36 -12.19
N LEU A 95 -12.84 13.28 -11.49
CA LEU A 95 -14.12 13.70 -12.05
C LEU A 95 -14.14 15.20 -12.33
N ASP A 96 -13.42 15.97 -11.53
CA ASP A 96 -13.35 17.42 -11.74
C ASP A 96 -12.73 17.75 -13.09
N ALA A 97 -11.67 17.03 -13.45
CA ALA A 97 -11.03 17.25 -14.74
C ALA A 97 -11.98 16.91 -15.89
N LYS A 98 -12.75 15.85 -15.73
CA LYS A 98 -13.71 15.45 -16.75
C LYS A 98 -14.87 16.44 -16.87
N GLN A 99 -15.34 16.94 -15.75
CA GLN A 99 -16.45 17.87 -15.72
C GLN A 99 -16.05 19.26 -16.17
N GLY A 100 -14.78 19.57 -16.10
CA GLY A 100 -14.25 20.85 -16.56
C GLY A 100 -14.31 21.03 -18.06
N LEU A 101 -14.71 20.01 -18.77
CA LEU A 101 -14.89 20.10 -20.20
C LEU A 101 -16.15 20.89 -20.57
#